data_0a860647da476be974be0af0c42bdb73
#
_entry.id   0a860647da476be974be0af0c42bdb73
#
_cell.length_a   1.000
_cell.length_b   1.000
_cell.length_c   1.000
_cell.angle_alpha   90.00
_cell.angle_beta   90.00
_cell.angle_gamma   90.00
#
_symmetry.space_group_name_H-M   'P 1'
#
loop_
_entity.id
_entity.type
_entity.pdbx_description
1 polymer ?
#
loop_
_entity_poly.entity_id
_entity_poly.type
_entity_poly.pdbx_seq_one_letter_code
_entity_poly.pdbx_strand_id
1 'polypeptide(L)'
;MDFNSNHIMYDSFPFATWSRIMRQTLLDKENSFLSVPEKNGVMELREAIADHLQHFRGMNVNPDNIIVGAGTEYLYSIIVQLLGRDKVIAVEDPGYKKIGNVYESNGVKCLHIKIDQRGIQLNELVESKADAVHISPSHQFPTGRVMPISRRTHLLKWAINNKKYIIE
;
A
#
# COMPACT_ATOMS: atom_id res chain seq x y z
N MET A 1 -10.86 2.42 -28.69
CA MET A 1 -10.29 1.74 -27.50
C MET A 1 -9.71 2.84 -26.63
N ASP A 2 -10.25 3.05 -25.43
CA ASP A 2 -9.76 4.09 -24.53
C ASP A 2 -8.69 3.47 -23.63
N PHE A 3 -7.47 4.01 -23.66
CA PHE A 3 -6.33 3.58 -22.85
C PHE A 3 -6.16 4.45 -21.59
N ASN A 4 -7.21 5.20 -21.22
CA ASN A 4 -7.16 6.06 -20.05
C ASN A 4 -7.07 5.20 -18.77
N SER A 5 -6.03 5.38 -17.98
CA SER A 5 -5.88 4.71 -16.70
C SER A 5 -6.91 5.26 -15.70
N ASN A 6 -7.39 4.41 -14.79
CA ASN A 6 -8.39 4.71 -13.77
C ASN A 6 -9.85 4.82 -14.28
N HIS A 7 -10.15 4.28 -15.45
CA HIS A 7 -11.52 4.12 -15.92
C HIS A 7 -11.99 2.67 -15.74
N ILE A 8 -13.07 2.47 -15.01
CA ILE A 8 -13.76 1.18 -14.93
C ILE A 8 -14.86 1.19 -15.99
N MET A 9 -14.93 0.16 -16.82
CA MET A 9 -16.04 0.02 -17.77
C MET A 9 -17.35 -0.14 -16.99
N TYR A 10 -18.38 0.59 -17.39
CA TYR A 10 -19.68 0.62 -16.70
C TYR A 10 -20.25 -0.78 -16.44
N ASP A 11 -20.16 -1.68 -17.42
CA ASP A 11 -20.67 -3.05 -17.32
C ASP A 11 -19.85 -3.97 -16.41
N SER A 12 -18.66 -3.55 -15.99
CA SER A 12 -17.77 -4.35 -15.13
C SER A 12 -18.01 -4.13 -13.64
N PHE A 13 -18.80 -3.11 -13.25
CA PHE A 13 -19.09 -2.83 -11.86
C PHE A 13 -20.49 -3.30 -11.45
N PRO A 14 -20.66 -4.17 -10.44
CA PRO A 14 -21.94 -4.71 -10.01
C PRO A 14 -22.76 -3.69 -9.22
N PHE A 15 -23.21 -2.62 -9.88
CA PHE A 15 -23.82 -1.44 -9.27
C PHE A 15 -25.06 -1.76 -8.44
N ALA A 16 -25.90 -2.69 -8.91
CA ALA A 16 -27.13 -3.10 -8.21
C ALA A 16 -26.81 -3.78 -6.86
N THR A 17 -25.80 -4.66 -6.84
CA THR A 17 -25.35 -5.32 -5.62
C THR A 17 -24.74 -4.31 -4.65
N TRP A 18 -23.88 -3.43 -5.15
CA TRP A 18 -23.28 -2.37 -4.33
C TRP A 18 -24.34 -1.46 -3.70
N SER A 19 -25.29 -0.96 -4.48
CA SER A 19 -26.40 -0.12 -4.02
C SER A 19 -27.24 -0.78 -2.94
N ARG A 20 -27.54 -2.07 -3.10
CA ARG A 20 -28.29 -2.86 -2.12
C ARG A 20 -27.52 -2.98 -0.81
N ILE A 21 -26.23 -3.31 -0.86
CA ILE A 21 -25.38 -3.43 0.33
C ILE A 21 -25.26 -2.08 1.04
N MET A 22 -25.04 -0.99 0.30
CA MET A 22 -24.96 0.36 0.88
C MET A 22 -26.24 0.71 1.63
N ARG A 23 -27.41 0.50 1.02
CA ARG A 23 -28.69 0.77 1.66
C ARG A 23 -28.89 -0.04 2.94
N GLN A 24 -28.59 -1.35 2.88
CA GLN A 24 -28.72 -2.23 4.03
C GLN A 24 -27.79 -1.79 5.18
N THR A 25 -26.53 -1.49 4.88
CA THR A 25 -25.56 -1.04 5.88
C THR A 25 -26.00 0.27 6.56
N LEU A 26 -26.52 1.22 5.78
CA LEU A 26 -27.04 2.49 6.33
C LEU A 26 -28.21 2.27 7.30
N LEU A 27 -29.11 1.34 6.97
CA LEU A 27 -30.25 1.01 7.84
C LEU A 27 -29.81 0.26 9.10
N ASP A 28 -28.93 -0.71 8.97
CA ASP A 28 -28.49 -1.56 10.08
C ASP A 28 -27.57 -0.83 11.07
N LYS A 29 -26.85 0.20 10.60
CA LYS A 29 -25.81 0.89 11.36
C LYS A 29 -26.14 2.38 11.62
N GLU A 30 -27.39 2.80 11.51
CA GLU A 30 -27.83 4.19 11.62
C GLU A 30 -27.17 4.94 12.81
N ASN A 31 -27.26 4.36 14.00
CA ASN A 31 -26.72 4.98 15.22
C ASN A 31 -25.19 5.06 15.24
N SER A 32 -24.50 4.09 14.64
CA SER A 32 -23.02 4.07 14.60
C SER A 32 -22.45 5.12 13.66
N PHE A 33 -23.17 5.47 12.58
CA PHE A 33 -22.78 6.54 11.66
C PHE A 33 -22.84 7.94 12.29
N LEU A 34 -23.63 8.12 13.33
CA LEU A 34 -23.77 9.39 14.06
C LEU A 34 -22.75 9.53 15.19
N SER A 35 -22.00 8.49 15.52
CA SER A 35 -20.97 8.52 16.54
C SER A 35 -19.60 8.85 15.95
N VAL A 36 -18.70 9.41 16.79
CA VAL A 36 -17.30 9.64 16.39
C VAL A 36 -16.59 8.29 16.31
N PRO A 37 -16.07 7.91 15.14
CA PRO A 37 -15.36 6.64 15.00
C PRO A 37 -14.02 6.66 15.76
N GLU A 38 -13.47 5.48 16.01
CA GLU A 38 -12.11 5.33 16.51
C GLU A 38 -11.08 5.94 15.54
N LYS A 39 -9.97 6.46 16.08
CA LYS A 39 -8.94 7.19 15.30
C LYS A 39 -8.30 6.34 14.18
N ASN A 40 -8.24 5.04 14.38
CA ASN A 40 -7.69 4.07 13.41
C ASN A 40 -8.74 3.45 12.50
N GLY A 41 -9.99 3.92 12.58
CA GLY A 41 -11.12 3.44 11.79
C GLY A 41 -12.06 2.51 12.56
N VAL A 42 -13.23 2.31 12.00
CA VAL A 42 -14.30 1.49 12.60
C VAL A 42 -13.83 0.06 12.84
N MET A 43 -14.06 -0.49 14.04
CA MET A 43 -13.57 -1.81 14.45
C MET A 43 -14.05 -2.92 13.51
N GLU A 44 -15.33 -2.93 13.15
CA GLU A 44 -15.89 -3.94 12.25
C GLU A 44 -15.21 -3.98 10.88
N LEU A 45 -14.76 -2.83 10.36
CA LEU A 45 -14.02 -2.78 9.11
C LEU A 45 -12.60 -3.33 9.29
N ARG A 46 -11.95 -3.00 10.39
CA ARG A 46 -10.59 -3.50 10.71
C ARG A 46 -10.59 -5.02 10.93
N GLU A 47 -11.59 -5.55 11.62
CA GLU A 47 -11.80 -7.00 11.78
C GLU A 47 -12.03 -7.67 10.42
N ALA A 48 -12.90 -7.12 9.58
CA ALA A 48 -13.16 -7.65 8.24
C ALA A 48 -11.89 -7.63 7.34
N ILE A 49 -11.04 -6.61 7.48
CA ILE A 49 -9.75 -6.55 6.78
C ILE A 49 -8.80 -7.63 7.33
N ALA A 50 -8.72 -7.82 8.65
CA ALA A 50 -7.89 -8.85 9.27
C ALA A 50 -8.31 -10.25 8.79
N ASP A 51 -9.60 -10.54 8.79
CA ASP A 51 -10.17 -11.79 8.30
C ASP A 51 -9.86 -12.01 6.81
N HIS A 52 -10.00 -10.97 5.99
CA HIS A 52 -9.66 -11.03 4.57
C HIS A 52 -8.18 -11.34 4.37
N LEU A 53 -7.28 -10.69 5.09
CA LEU A 53 -5.84 -10.94 5.03
C LEU A 53 -5.50 -12.37 5.45
N GLN A 54 -6.15 -12.89 6.50
CA GLN A 54 -5.97 -14.27 6.93
C GLN A 54 -6.42 -15.26 5.85
N HIS A 55 -7.61 -15.09 5.28
CA HIS A 55 -8.16 -16.04 4.31
C HIS A 55 -7.45 -16.01 2.95
N PHE A 56 -7.10 -14.81 2.46
CA PHE A 56 -6.54 -14.66 1.10
C PHE A 56 -5.01 -14.58 1.04
N ARG A 57 -4.35 -14.23 2.16
CA ARG A 57 -2.89 -14.06 2.21
C ARG A 57 -2.22 -14.92 3.27
N GLY A 58 -2.98 -15.62 4.13
CA GLY A 58 -2.45 -16.37 5.26
C GLY A 58 -1.78 -15.47 6.32
N MET A 59 -2.12 -14.16 6.33
CA MET A 59 -1.54 -13.18 7.25
C MET A 59 -2.41 -13.06 8.49
N ASN A 60 -1.90 -13.48 9.63
CA ASN A 60 -2.56 -13.26 10.92
C ASN A 60 -2.21 -11.86 11.45
N VAL A 61 -3.13 -10.91 11.29
CA VAL A 61 -2.95 -9.51 11.66
C VAL A 61 -3.94 -9.15 12.78
N ASN A 62 -3.44 -8.53 13.85
CA ASN A 62 -4.33 -7.98 14.87
C ASN A 62 -5.06 -6.74 14.29
N PRO A 63 -6.40 -6.64 14.41
CA PRO A 63 -7.17 -5.46 13.99
C PRO A 63 -6.63 -4.12 14.53
N ASP A 64 -6.00 -4.12 15.71
CA ASP A 64 -5.38 -2.93 16.28
C ASP A 64 -4.14 -2.43 15.52
N ASN A 65 -3.55 -3.27 14.68
CA ASN A 65 -2.45 -2.90 13.79
C ASN A 65 -2.95 -2.39 12.42
N ILE A 66 -4.26 -2.27 12.22
CA ILE A 66 -4.87 -1.80 10.98
C ILE A 66 -5.33 -0.35 11.17
N ILE A 67 -4.91 0.50 10.24
CA ILE A 67 -5.33 1.90 10.18
C ILE A 67 -6.08 2.11 8.87
N VAL A 68 -7.33 2.56 8.97
CA VAL A 68 -8.14 2.96 7.83
C VAL A 68 -8.04 4.47 7.65
N GLY A 69 -7.64 4.90 6.48
CA GLY A 69 -7.42 6.32 6.16
C GLY A 69 -8.12 6.77 4.88
N ALA A 70 -8.11 8.07 4.65
CA ALA A 70 -8.76 8.72 3.50
C ALA A 70 -7.92 8.60 2.21
N GLY A 71 -7.58 7.37 1.84
CA GLY A 71 -6.83 7.06 0.61
C GLY A 71 -5.32 6.95 0.82
N THR A 72 -4.64 6.45 -0.23
CA THR A 72 -3.22 6.07 -0.18
C THR A 72 -2.28 7.24 0.10
N GLU A 73 -2.56 8.43 -0.41
CA GLU A 73 -1.71 9.61 -0.17
C GLU A 73 -1.68 10.00 1.31
N TYR A 74 -2.85 9.94 1.96
CA TYR A 74 -2.97 10.17 3.40
C TYR A 74 -2.20 9.11 4.19
N LEU A 75 -2.33 7.83 3.81
CA LEU A 75 -1.61 6.73 4.46
C LEU A 75 -0.10 6.85 4.29
N TYR A 76 0.40 7.26 3.11
CA TYR A 76 1.84 7.53 2.93
C TYR A 76 2.33 8.68 3.81
N SER A 77 1.51 9.71 4.00
CA SER A 77 1.85 10.79 4.93
C SER A 77 1.94 10.31 6.38
N ILE A 78 1.05 9.39 6.80
CA ILE A 78 1.14 8.74 8.12
C ILE A 78 2.41 7.89 8.24
N ILE A 79 2.76 7.12 7.19
CA ILE A 79 3.99 6.33 7.18
C ILE A 79 5.22 7.23 7.36
N VAL A 80 5.26 8.37 6.70
CA VAL A 80 6.35 9.36 6.87
C VAL A 80 6.43 9.86 8.32
N GLN A 81 5.28 10.16 8.93
CA GLN A 81 5.24 10.59 10.34
C GLN A 81 5.72 9.50 11.29
N LEU A 82 5.40 8.24 11.00
CA LEU A 82 5.81 7.07 11.78
C LEU A 82 7.31 6.80 11.67
N LEU A 83 7.86 6.82 10.46
CA LEU A 83 9.26 6.51 10.19
C LEU A 83 10.20 7.67 10.53
N GLY A 84 9.74 8.90 10.35
CA GLY A 84 10.54 10.13 10.47
C GLY A 84 10.93 10.72 9.10
N ARG A 85 10.95 12.05 9.03
CA ARG A 85 11.28 12.79 7.79
C ARG A 85 12.78 12.79 7.47
N ASP A 86 13.61 12.41 8.43
CA ASP A 86 15.06 12.23 8.26
C ASP A 86 15.43 10.95 7.50
N LYS A 87 14.45 10.09 7.26
CA LYS A 87 14.65 8.82 6.56
C LYS A 87 14.74 9.00 5.05
N VAL A 88 15.41 8.06 4.42
CA VAL A 88 15.55 7.98 2.96
C VAL A 88 14.71 6.80 2.47
N ILE A 89 13.77 7.08 1.56
CA ILE A 89 12.89 6.04 0.99
C ILE A 89 13.31 5.77 -0.45
N ALA A 90 13.62 4.51 -0.75
CA ALA A 90 13.85 4.05 -2.11
C ALA A 90 12.50 3.72 -2.78
N VAL A 91 12.35 4.11 -4.05
CA VAL A 91 11.19 3.81 -4.90
C VAL A 91 11.66 3.20 -6.21
N GLU A 92 10.80 2.41 -6.85
CA GLU A 92 11.08 1.77 -8.14
C GLU A 92 11.20 2.79 -9.29
N ASP A 93 12.15 2.58 -10.22
CA ASP A 93 12.31 3.35 -11.45
C ASP A 93 12.49 2.42 -12.67
N PRO A 94 11.59 2.45 -13.68
CA PRO A 94 10.32 3.18 -13.69
C PRO A 94 9.34 2.66 -12.64
N GLY A 95 8.60 3.58 -12.03
CA GLY A 95 7.60 3.31 -11.01
C GLY A 95 6.41 4.27 -11.08
N TYR A 96 5.48 4.13 -10.15
CA TYR A 96 4.34 5.04 -10.06
C TYR A 96 4.80 6.37 -9.45
N LYS A 97 5.02 7.36 -10.31
CA LYS A 97 5.59 8.67 -9.95
C LYS A 97 4.89 9.35 -8.77
N LYS A 98 3.58 9.12 -8.61
CA LYS A 98 2.80 9.70 -7.53
C LYS A 98 3.31 9.30 -6.14
N ILE A 99 3.86 8.08 -6.00
CA ILE A 99 4.44 7.61 -4.73
C ILE A 99 5.61 8.49 -4.31
N GLY A 100 6.59 8.68 -5.19
CA GLY A 100 7.74 9.55 -4.92
C GLY A 100 7.31 10.98 -4.61
N ASN A 101 6.42 11.55 -5.42
CA ASN A 101 5.90 12.91 -5.22
C ASN A 101 5.26 13.09 -3.85
N VAL A 102 4.48 12.11 -3.35
CA VAL A 102 3.87 12.19 -2.01
C VAL A 102 4.91 12.16 -0.91
N TYR A 103 5.92 11.29 -1.02
CA TYR A 103 7.01 11.26 -0.05
C TYR A 103 7.80 12.56 -0.04
N GLU A 104 8.18 13.08 -1.21
CA GLU A 104 8.93 14.34 -1.35
C GLU A 104 8.13 15.55 -0.84
N SER A 105 6.81 15.60 -1.11
CA SER A 105 5.94 16.67 -0.59
C SER A 105 5.81 16.63 0.95
N ASN A 106 6.03 15.46 1.56
CA ASN A 106 6.12 15.31 3.01
C ASN A 106 7.53 15.57 3.58
N GLY A 107 8.48 16.00 2.76
CA GLY A 107 9.84 16.37 3.17
C GLY A 107 10.80 15.18 3.30
N VAL A 108 10.47 14.03 2.72
CA VAL A 108 11.32 12.83 2.73
C VAL A 108 12.16 12.78 1.47
N LYS A 109 13.43 12.42 1.61
CA LYS A 109 14.31 12.18 0.46
C LYS A 109 13.96 10.86 -0.22
N CYS A 110 13.62 10.91 -1.52
CA CYS A 110 13.41 9.73 -2.35
C CYS A 110 14.65 9.38 -3.16
N LEU A 111 14.92 8.08 -3.30
CA LEU A 111 15.94 7.54 -4.21
C LEU A 111 15.26 6.63 -5.22
N HIS A 112 15.45 6.93 -6.48
CA HIS A 112 14.91 6.15 -7.59
C HIS A 112 15.84 5.01 -7.92
N ILE A 113 15.45 3.76 -7.62
CA ILE A 113 16.24 2.55 -7.85
C ILE A 113 15.71 1.84 -9.09
N LYS A 114 16.59 1.55 -10.01
CA LYS A 114 16.23 0.89 -11.27
C LYS A 114 15.62 -0.49 -11.04
N ILE A 115 14.70 -0.84 -11.91
CA ILE A 115 14.14 -2.20 -11.97
C ILE A 115 14.72 -2.97 -13.15
N ASP A 116 14.87 -4.28 -12.97
CA ASP A 116 15.19 -5.25 -14.02
C ASP A 116 13.99 -6.15 -14.34
N GLN A 117 14.19 -7.26 -15.04
CA GLN A 117 13.12 -8.23 -15.36
C GLN A 117 12.52 -8.90 -14.11
N ARG A 118 13.14 -8.78 -12.96
CA ARG A 118 12.78 -9.40 -11.68
C ARG A 118 12.33 -8.38 -10.62
N GLY A 119 12.13 -7.11 -10.98
CA GLY A 119 11.77 -6.02 -10.07
C GLY A 119 13.00 -5.18 -9.66
N ILE A 120 12.93 -4.55 -8.48
CA ILE A 120 13.97 -3.63 -8.02
C ILE A 120 15.35 -4.28 -7.98
N GLN A 121 16.39 -3.55 -8.43
CA GLN A 121 17.78 -4.03 -8.43
C GLN A 121 18.36 -3.98 -7.02
N LEU A 122 18.64 -5.16 -6.46
CA LEU A 122 19.10 -5.27 -5.06
C LEU A 122 20.47 -4.66 -4.82
N ASN A 123 21.38 -4.76 -5.78
CA ASN A 123 22.74 -4.18 -5.64
C ASN A 123 22.62 -2.66 -5.49
N GLU A 124 21.87 -2.01 -6.38
CA GLU A 124 21.65 -0.57 -6.31
C GLU A 124 20.93 -0.17 -5.02
N LEU A 125 19.93 -0.96 -4.57
CA LEU A 125 19.25 -0.74 -3.30
C LEU A 125 20.20 -0.84 -2.11
N VAL A 126 21.07 -1.83 -2.06
CA VAL A 126 22.06 -2.00 -0.97
C VAL A 126 23.00 -0.80 -0.91
N GLU A 127 23.52 -0.37 -2.06
CA GLU A 127 24.45 0.77 -2.18
C GLU A 127 23.77 2.12 -1.84
N SER A 128 22.46 2.23 -2.05
CA SER A 128 21.69 3.46 -1.84
C SER A 128 21.65 3.94 -0.38
N LYS A 129 21.89 3.04 0.58
CA LYS A 129 21.74 3.29 2.03
C LYS A 129 20.34 3.75 2.43
N ALA A 130 19.30 3.46 1.64
CA ALA A 130 17.93 3.78 1.97
C ALA A 130 17.51 3.14 3.31
N ASP A 131 16.61 3.79 4.02
CA ASP A 131 16.04 3.31 5.29
C ASP A 131 14.78 2.48 5.09
N ALA A 132 14.07 2.75 4.02
CA ALA A 132 12.90 2.00 3.59
C ALA A 132 12.91 1.85 2.06
N VAL A 133 12.19 0.85 1.57
CA VAL A 133 11.92 0.67 0.15
C VAL A 133 10.42 0.51 -0.07
N HIS A 134 9.86 1.27 -1.01
CA HIS A 134 8.48 1.11 -1.45
C HIS A 134 8.44 0.40 -2.79
N ILE A 135 7.76 -0.73 -2.85
CA ILE A 135 7.71 -1.62 -4.01
C ILE A 135 6.27 -2.06 -4.31
N SER A 136 6.04 -2.47 -5.55
CA SER A 136 4.81 -3.13 -6.00
C SER A 136 5.13 -4.52 -6.55
N PRO A 137 5.33 -5.54 -5.69
CA PRO A 137 5.95 -6.80 -6.09
C PRO A 137 5.03 -7.69 -6.92
N SER A 138 3.71 -7.49 -6.85
CA SER A 138 2.73 -8.34 -7.55
C SER A 138 2.22 -7.74 -8.85
N HIS A 139 2.16 -6.42 -8.95
CA HIS A 139 1.61 -5.69 -10.08
C HIS A 139 2.36 -4.39 -10.30
N GLN A 140 3.65 -4.50 -10.60
CA GLN A 140 4.52 -3.33 -10.76
C GLN A 140 4.01 -2.40 -11.87
N PHE A 141 3.71 -1.17 -11.51
CA PHE A 141 3.30 -0.16 -12.48
C PHE A 141 4.54 0.69 -12.89
N PRO A 142 4.75 1.00 -14.19
CA PRO A 142 3.85 0.72 -15.32
C PRO A 142 4.15 -0.59 -16.07
N THR A 143 5.08 -1.41 -15.63
CA THR A 143 5.63 -2.52 -16.43
C THR A 143 4.80 -3.80 -16.36
N GLY A 144 3.89 -3.94 -15.39
CA GLY A 144 3.11 -5.17 -15.16
C GLY A 144 3.93 -6.34 -14.63
N ARG A 145 5.20 -6.13 -14.26
CA ARG A 145 6.09 -7.21 -13.80
C ARG A 145 5.66 -7.74 -12.44
N VAL A 146 5.89 -9.02 -12.26
CA VAL A 146 5.71 -9.71 -10.98
C VAL A 146 7.09 -10.09 -10.43
N MET A 147 7.39 -9.63 -9.23
CA MET A 147 8.65 -9.94 -8.57
C MET A 147 8.67 -11.43 -8.15
N PRO A 148 9.65 -12.22 -8.60
CA PRO A 148 9.74 -13.64 -8.25
C PRO A 148 10.06 -13.83 -6.77
N ILE A 149 9.63 -14.96 -6.20
CA ILE A 149 9.80 -15.29 -4.78
C ILE A 149 11.26 -15.17 -4.32
N SER A 150 12.19 -15.60 -5.15
CA SER A 150 13.64 -15.49 -4.83
C SER A 150 14.06 -14.03 -4.59
N ARG A 151 13.58 -13.07 -5.40
CA ARG A 151 13.88 -11.65 -5.23
C ARG A 151 13.22 -11.09 -3.97
N ARG A 152 11.95 -11.47 -3.70
CA ARG A 152 11.24 -11.10 -2.46
C ARG A 152 11.98 -11.59 -1.23
N THR A 153 12.46 -12.84 -1.25
CA THR A 153 13.24 -13.42 -0.15
C THR A 153 14.55 -12.66 0.09
N HIS A 154 15.26 -12.28 -0.96
CA HIS A 154 16.47 -11.46 -0.83
C HIS A 154 16.18 -10.07 -0.27
N LEU A 155 15.08 -9.46 -0.69
CA LEU A 155 14.67 -8.15 -0.20
C LEU A 155 14.29 -8.22 1.30
N LEU A 156 13.56 -9.25 1.72
CA LEU A 156 13.27 -9.49 3.14
C LEU A 156 14.56 -9.68 3.96
N LYS A 157 15.52 -10.46 3.46
CA LYS A 157 16.84 -10.64 4.11
C LYS A 157 17.58 -9.31 4.22
N TRP A 158 17.56 -8.48 3.17
CA TRP A 158 18.16 -7.15 3.20
C TRP A 158 17.53 -6.29 4.29
N ALA A 159 16.19 -6.26 4.39
CA ALA A 159 15.49 -5.47 5.37
C ALA A 159 15.79 -5.95 6.80
N ILE A 160 15.73 -7.26 7.06
CA ILE A 160 16.00 -7.84 8.38
C ILE A 160 17.45 -7.58 8.82
N ASN A 161 18.43 -7.89 7.95
CA ASN A 161 19.84 -7.80 8.30
C ASN A 161 20.30 -6.35 8.54
N ASN A 162 19.66 -5.38 7.88
CA ASN A 162 20.01 -3.98 7.99
C ASN A 162 19.02 -3.15 8.82
N LYS A 163 18.02 -3.78 9.45
CA LYS A 163 16.94 -3.10 10.21
C LYS A 163 16.25 -2.02 9.38
N LYS A 164 15.88 -2.38 8.16
CA LYS A 164 15.20 -1.51 7.19
C LYS A 164 13.74 -1.91 7.02
N TYR A 165 12.96 -1.05 6.41
CA TYR A 165 11.53 -1.27 6.19
C TYR A 165 11.23 -1.57 4.72
N ILE A 166 10.20 -2.40 4.50
CA ILE A 166 9.59 -2.62 3.19
C ILE A 166 8.14 -2.12 3.27
N ILE A 167 7.76 -1.32 2.30
CA ILE A 167 6.40 -0.79 2.12
C ILE A 167 5.87 -1.41 0.82
N GLU A 168 4.72 -2.07 0.91
CA GLU A 168 4.02 -2.67 -0.24
C GLU A 168 2.63 -2.06 -0.41
#